data_2b3f2b5a16c55119f60649f012ef3d98
#
_entry.id   2b3f2b5a16c55119f60649f012ef3d98
#
_cell.length_a   1.000
_cell.length_b   1.000
_cell.length_c   1.000
_cell.angle_alpha   90.00
_cell.angle_beta   90.00
_cell.angle_gamma   90.00
#
_symmetry.space_group_name_H-M   'P 1'
#
loop_
_entity.id
_entity.type
_entity.pdbx_description
1 polymer ?
#
loop_
_entity_poly.entity_id
_entity_poly.type
_entity_poly.pdbx_seq_one_letter_code
_entity_poly.pdbx_strand_id
1 'polypeptide(L)'
;MFKQYLQVTKPGIIFGNLISVIGGFLLASKGHIDYPLFIWTLLGVSLVVASGCVFNNYIDRDIDRKMERTKNRVLVKGLISPEASLVYATLLGIAGFMLLWFGANPLACWLGVMGFVVYVGVYSLYMKRHSVYGTLIGSLSGAAPPVIGYCAIAIFRFKDYQAANIPVLPVVKGISVAKNHITVYIIAFAVATLMLSLGGYAGYKYLVVAAAVSVWWLGMALRGYKVADDKVWARKLFVFSIVAITALSVMMSVDFMVPDSHNLLTMVR
;
A
#
# COMPACT_ATOMS: atom_id res chain seq x y z
N MET A 1 19.70 -6.12 23.38
CA MET A 1 19.62 -4.78 22.82
C MET A 1 19.26 -4.78 21.31
N PHE A 2 20.03 -5.37 20.41
CA PHE A 2 19.75 -5.41 18.96
C PHE A 2 18.33 -5.94 18.62
N LYS A 3 17.93 -7.08 19.22
CA LYS A 3 16.58 -7.67 19.01
C LYS A 3 15.43 -6.70 19.34
N GLN A 4 15.59 -5.86 20.35
CA GLN A 4 14.58 -4.88 20.74
C GLN A 4 14.43 -3.76 19.71
N TYR A 5 15.56 -3.23 19.20
CA TYR A 5 15.56 -2.24 18.12
C TYR A 5 14.97 -2.81 16.82
N LEU A 6 15.23 -4.07 16.50
CA LEU A 6 14.60 -4.73 15.36
C LEU A 6 13.10 -4.92 15.57
N GLN A 7 12.66 -5.28 16.76
CA GLN A 7 11.22 -5.47 17.04
C GLN A 7 10.41 -4.17 16.92
N VAL A 8 10.99 -3.03 17.32
CA VAL A 8 10.28 -1.75 17.27
C VAL A 8 10.07 -1.26 15.86
N THR A 9 10.86 -1.70 14.87
CA THR A 9 10.65 -1.40 13.44
C THR A 9 9.51 -2.19 12.81
N LYS A 10 8.94 -3.18 13.51
CA LYS A 10 7.87 -4.05 13.01
C LYS A 10 8.23 -4.72 11.66
N PRO A 11 9.18 -5.67 11.63
CA PRO A 11 9.68 -6.28 10.38
C PRO A 11 8.59 -6.83 9.47
N GLY A 12 7.51 -7.39 10.02
CA GLY A 12 6.37 -7.88 9.24
C GLY A 12 5.70 -6.79 8.40
N ILE A 13 5.64 -5.54 8.89
CA ILE A 13 5.11 -4.40 8.12
C ILE A 13 6.08 -4.02 7.00
N ILE A 14 7.38 -4.02 7.30
CA ILE A 14 8.42 -3.75 6.29
C ILE A 14 8.31 -4.76 5.15
N PHE A 15 8.28 -6.06 5.45
CA PHE A 15 8.13 -7.10 4.44
C PHE A 15 6.86 -6.96 3.60
N GLY A 16 5.73 -6.67 4.23
CA GLY A 16 4.47 -6.45 3.51
C GLY A 16 4.56 -5.28 2.51
N ASN A 17 5.19 -4.17 2.91
CA ASN A 17 5.42 -3.03 2.02
C ASN A 17 6.42 -3.36 0.90
N LEU A 18 7.49 -4.11 1.21
CA LEU A 18 8.48 -4.50 0.21
C LEU A 18 7.88 -5.36 -0.91
N ILE A 19 6.95 -6.26 -0.62
CA ILE A 19 6.24 -7.03 -1.65
C ILE A 19 5.57 -6.09 -2.65
N SER A 20 4.92 -5.03 -2.17
CA SER A 20 4.27 -4.03 -3.01
C SER A 20 5.28 -3.20 -3.82
N VAL A 21 6.40 -2.82 -3.22
CA VAL A 21 7.49 -2.10 -3.91
C VAL A 21 8.10 -2.96 -5.00
N ILE A 22 8.38 -4.23 -4.70
CA ILE A 22 8.91 -5.20 -5.67
C ILE A 22 7.94 -5.35 -6.84
N GLY A 23 6.65 -5.56 -6.56
CA GLY A 23 5.63 -5.67 -7.59
C GLY A 23 5.57 -4.44 -8.50
N GLY A 24 5.55 -3.23 -7.92
CA GLY A 24 5.54 -1.97 -8.67
C GLY A 24 6.82 -1.76 -9.48
N PHE A 25 7.98 -2.08 -8.91
CA PHE A 25 9.27 -1.95 -9.58
C PHE A 25 9.39 -2.91 -10.78
N LEU A 26 9.05 -4.19 -10.58
CA LEU A 26 9.10 -5.20 -11.65
C LEU A 26 8.12 -4.89 -12.78
N LEU A 27 6.92 -4.42 -12.43
CA LEU A 27 5.94 -3.98 -13.42
C LEU A 27 6.49 -2.84 -14.30
N ALA A 28 7.17 -1.87 -13.70
CA ALA A 28 7.79 -0.76 -14.41
C ALA A 28 9.02 -1.17 -15.21
N SER A 29 9.77 -2.17 -14.73
CA SER A 29 11.02 -2.65 -15.36
C SER A 29 10.79 -3.40 -16.68
N LYS A 30 9.61 -4.01 -16.88
CA LYS A 30 9.25 -4.75 -18.10
C LYS A 30 10.33 -5.73 -18.58
N GLY A 31 10.94 -6.45 -17.65
CA GLY A 31 12.00 -7.44 -17.91
C GLY A 31 13.43 -6.87 -17.95
N HIS A 32 13.61 -5.55 -17.94
CA HIS A 32 14.93 -4.91 -17.91
C HIS A 32 15.21 -4.31 -16.53
N ILE A 33 15.64 -5.14 -15.59
CA ILE A 33 15.84 -4.75 -14.20
C ILE A 33 17.17 -4.01 -14.04
N ASP A 34 17.09 -2.78 -13.53
CA ASP A 34 18.25 -2.06 -13.01
C ASP A 34 18.48 -2.49 -11.54
N TYR A 35 19.38 -3.42 -11.32
CA TYR A 35 19.63 -3.99 -9.99
C TYR A 35 20.12 -2.97 -8.96
N PRO A 36 21.06 -2.08 -9.25
CA PRO A 36 21.45 -1.01 -8.33
C PRO A 36 20.25 -0.15 -7.90
N LEU A 37 19.46 0.35 -8.86
CA LEU A 37 18.27 1.15 -8.60
C LEU A 37 17.23 0.37 -7.76
N PHE A 38 17.05 -0.93 -8.07
CA PHE A 38 16.17 -1.82 -7.33
C PHE A 38 16.58 -1.92 -5.86
N ILE A 39 17.86 -2.19 -5.60
CA ILE A 39 18.40 -2.34 -4.25
C ILE A 39 18.27 -1.03 -3.46
N TRP A 40 18.64 0.11 -4.05
CA TRP A 40 18.51 1.40 -3.39
C TRP A 40 17.04 1.74 -3.05
N THR A 41 16.14 1.43 -3.96
CA THR A 41 14.69 1.62 -3.73
C THR A 41 14.19 0.76 -2.57
N LEU A 42 14.56 -0.53 -2.54
CA LEU A 42 14.15 -1.45 -1.46
C LEU A 42 14.72 -1.02 -0.10
N LEU A 43 16.00 -0.70 -0.04
CA LEU A 43 16.65 -0.26 1.19
C LEU A 43 16.07 1.07 1.69
N GLY A 44 15.92 2.05 0.79
CA GLY A 44 15.36 3.35 1.14
C GLY A 44 13.93 3.25 1.69
N VAL A 45 13.05 2.53 1.00
CA VAL A 45 11.68 2.31 1.48
C VAL A 45 11.66 1.53 2.80
N SER A 46 12.51 0.51 2.95
CA SER A 46 12.60 -0.27 4.19
C SER A 46 12.91 0.62 5.39
N LEU A 47 13.87 1.54 5.24
CA LEU A 47 14.28 2.44 6.31
C LEU A 47 13.20 3.50 6.61
N VAL A 48 12.54 4.05 5.59
CA VAL A 48 11.43 5.00 5.77
C VAL A 48 10.25 4.32 6.49
N VAL A 49 9.87 3.11 6.08
CA VAL A 49 8.81 2.34 6.74
C VAL A 49 9.20 1.98 8.18
N ALA A 50 10.45 1.55 8.40
CA ALA A 50 10.99 1.26 9.73
C ALA A 50 10.90 2.49 10.63
N SER A 51 11.35 3.66 10.15
CA SER A 51 11.24 4.94 10.84
C SER A 51 9.80 5.24 11.24
N GLY A 52 8.86 5.17 10.28
CA GLY A 52 7.44 5.39 10.54
C GLY A 52 6.87 4.43 11.59
N CYS A 53 7.29 3.16 11.58
CA CYS A 53 6.89 2.19 12.60
C CYS A 53 7.42 2.54 13.99
N VAL A 54 8.65 3.03 14.10
CA VAL A 54 9.22 3.44 15.39
C VAL A 54 8.52 4.68 15.93
N PHE A 55 8.29 5.71 15.08
CA PHE A 55 7.48 6.88 15.46
C PHE A 55 6.08 6.48 15.89
N ASN A 56 5.41 5.60 15.16
CA ASN A 56 4.09 5.10 15.54
C ASN A 56 4.11 4.40 16.91
N ASN A 57 5.12 3.57 17.20
CA ASN A 57 5.26 2.95 18.51
C ASN A 57 5.48 3.99 19.65
N TYR A 58 6.23 5.05 19.37
CA TYR A 58 6.44 6.16 20.31
C TYR A 58 5.14 6.94 20.57
N ILE A 59 4.43 7.30 19.50
CA ILE A 59 3.18 8.08 19.58
C ILE A 59 2.08 7.28 20.31
N ASP A 60 1.97 6.00 20.00
CA ASP A 60 0.89 5.14 20.48
C ASP A 60 1.16 4.51 21.86
N ARG A 61 2.31 4.73 22.51
CA ARG A 61 2.71 3.99 23.71
C ARG A 61 1.72 4.04 24.87
N ASP A 62 0.95 5.12 24.99
CA ASP A 62 -0.10 5.29 25.99
C ASP A 62 -1.36 4.47 25.67
N ILE A 63 -1.76 4.42 24.41
CA ILE A 63 -2.87 3.61 23.92
C ILE A 63 -2.49 2.13 23.97
N ASP A 64 -1.27 1.80 23.54
CA ASP A 64 -0.76 0.44 23.49
C ASP A 64 -0.72 -0.24 24.85
N ARG A 65 -0.52 0.53 25.93
CA ARG A 65 -0.63 0.02 27.33
C ARG A 65 -2.01 -0.52 27.67
N LYS A 66 -3.06 0.08 27.09
CA LYS A 66 -4.46 -0.26 27.38
C LYS A 66 -4.96 -1.45 26.57
N MET A 67 -4.22 -1.84 25.52
CA MET A 67 -4.64 -2.88 24.61
C MET A 67 -3.92 -4.21 24.89
N GLU A 68 -4.67 -5.28 25.09
CA GLU A 68 -4.15 -6.62 25.40
C GLU A 68 -3.10 -7.08 24.35
N ARG A 69 -3.35 -6.81 23.08
CA ARG A 69 -2.47 -7.18 21.97
C ARG A 69 -1.13 -6.45 21.98
N THR A 70 -1.08 -5.21 22.48
CA THR A 70 0.06 -4.31 22.33
C THR A 70 0.76 -3.95 23.64
N LYS A 71 0.20 -4.33 24.79
CA LYS A 71 0.78 -4.07 26.14
C LYS A 71 2.20 -4.63 26.32
N ASN A 72 2.58 -5.60 25.49
CA ASN A 72 3.89 -6.24 25.51
C ASN A 72 4.91 -5.63 24.54
N ARG A 73 4.59 -4.52 23.89
CA ARG A 73 5.53 -3.83 22.97
C ARG A 73 6.76 -3.31 23.73
N VAL A 74 7.87 -3.25 23.01
CA VAL A 74 9.19 -2.86 23.55
C VAL A 74 9.15 -1.52 24.28
N LEU A 75 8.53 -0.48 23.70
CA LEU A 75 8.41 0.84 24.30
C LEU A 75 7.40 0.88 25.47
N VAL A 76 6.36 0.07 25.42
CA VAL A 76 5.40 -0.04 26.52
C VAL A 76 6.03 -0.66 27.77
N LYS A 77 6.93 -1.65 27.56
CA LYS A 77 7.70 -2.31 28.63
C LYS A 77 8.92 -1.49 29.10
N GLY A 78 9.21 -0.34 28.47
CA GLY A 78 10.37 0.47 28.83
C GLY A 78 11.72 -0.18 28.49
N LEU A 79 11.75 -1.15 27.57
CA LEU A 79 12.99 -1.84 27.19
C LEU A 79 13.91 -0.98 26.29
N ILE A 80 13.38 0.08 25.72
CA ILE A 80 14.10 1.17 25.02
C ILE A 80 13.51 2.47 25.57
N SER A 81 14.37 3.45 25.87
CA SER A 81 13.87 4.76 26.31
C SER A 81 13.14 5.49 25.19
N PRO A 82 12.15 6.34 25.50
CA PRO A 82 11.44 7.15 24.52
C PRO A 82 12.39 8.01 23.67
N GLU A 83 13.39 8.61 24.29
CA GLU A 83 14.39 9.47 23.65
C GLU A 83 15.25 8.68 22.67
N ALA A 84 15.76 7.51 23.09
CA ALA A 84 16.53 6.63 22.21
C ALA A 84 15.69 6.15 21.01
N SER A 85 14.38 5.91 21.21
CA SER A 85 13.49 5.53 20.12
C SER A 85 13.28 6.65 19.12
N LEU A 86 13.16 7.91 19.56
CA LEU A 86 13.03 9.07 18.69
C LEU A 86 14.30 9.30 17.85
N VAL A 87 15.47 9.24 18.49
CA VAL A 87 16.76 9.35 17.81
C VAL A 87 16.88 8.24 16.75
N TYR A 88 16.57 7.00 17.12
CA TYR A 88 16.61 5.87 16.20
C TYR A 88 15.65 6.04 15.03
N ALA A 89 14.40 6.44 15.27
CA ALA A 89 13.43 6.72 14.23
C ALA A 89 13.91 7.80 13.26
N THR A 90 14.45 8.90 13.80
CA THR A 90 14.96 10.02 13.00
C THR A 90 16.13 9.60 12.12
N LEU A 91 17.10 8.87 12.68
CA LEU A 91 18.25 8.36 11.92
C LEU A 91 17.82 7.42 10.78
N LEU A 92 16.89 6.50 11.05
CA LEU A 92 16.32 5.63 10.01
C LEU A 92 15.62 6.43 8.91
N GLY A 93 14.84 7.45 9.29
CA GLY A 93 14.13 8.31 8.34
C GLY A 93 15.08 9.09 7.43
N ILE A 94 16.06 9.78 8.03
CA ILE A 94 17.08 10.52 7.29
C ILE A 94 17.83 9.59 6.32
N ALA A 95 18.34 8.45 6.81
CA ALA A 95 19.05 7.50 5.97
C ALA A 95 18.14 6.98 4.82
N GLY A 96 16.89 6.64 5.12
CA GLY A 96 15.94 6.16 4.11
C GLY A 96 15.63 7.20 3.03
N PHE A 97 15.38 8.45 3.42
CA PHE A 97 15.12 9.53 2.45
C PHE A 97 16.37 9.89 1.65
N MET A 98 17.56 9.87 2.23
CA MET A 98 18.81 10.05 1.50
C MET A 98 19.02 8.94 0.45
N LEU A 99 18.78 7.68 0.79
CA LEU A 99 18.85 6.58 -0.17
C LEU A 99 17.84 6.71 -1.30
N LEU A 100 16.60 7.16 -1.01
CA LEU A 100 15.61 7.40 -2.05
C LEU A 100 15.99 8.58 -2.93
N TRP A 101 16.52 9.67 -2.36
CA TRP A 101 16.87 10.86 -3.11
C TRP A 101 18.07 10.64 -4.04
N PHE A 102 19.15 10.08 -3.51
CA PHE A 102 20.41 9.92 -4.25
C PHE A 102 20.50 8.58 -4.98
N GLY A 103 19.95 7.52 -4.42
CA GLY A 103 20.03 6.17 -4.99
C GLY A 103 18.87 5.81 -5.92
N ALA A 104 17.68 6.39 -5.71
CA ALA A 104 16.54 6.18 -6.59
C ALA A 104 16.28 7.43 -7.45
N ASN A 105 15.37 8.31 -7.03
CA ASN A 105 15.14 9.60 -7.66
C ASN A 105 14.33 10.54 -6.73
N PRO A 106 14.36 11.87 -6.98
CA PRO A 106 13.63 12.84 -6.15
C PRO A 106 12.13 12.57 -6.04
N LEU A 107 11.48 12.10 -7.10
CA LEU A 107 10.03 11.82 -7.06
C LEU A 107 9.72 10.64 -6.14
N ALA A 108 10.51 9.57 -6.17
CA ALA A 108 10.38 8.45 -5.24
C ALA A 108 10.55 8.91 -3.78
N CYS A 109 11.50 9.81 -3.52
CA CYS A 109 11.68 10.42 -2.21
C CYS A 109 10.46 11.24 -1.79
N TRP A 110 9.94 12.13 -2.64
CA TRP A 110 8.75 12.94 -2.34
C TRP A 110 7.51 12.10 -2.06
N LEU A 111 7.28 11.03 -2.82
CA LEU A 111 6.21 10.07 -2.55
C LEU A 111 6.40 9.35 -1.20
N GLY A 112 7.66 9.02 -0.87
CA GLY A 112 8.02 8.50 0.44
C GLY A 112 7.72 9.48 1.57
N VAL A 113 8.07 10.77 1.39
CA VAL A 113 7.75 11.84 2.34
C VAL A 113 6.25 11.99 2.51
N MET A 114 5.48 12.02 1.41
CA MET A 114 4.01 12.08 1.49
C MET A 114 3.43 10.91 2.28
N GLY A 115 3.82 9.67 1.95
CA GLY A 115 3.37 8.49 2.67
C GLY A 115 3.74 8.54 4.16
N PHE A 116 4.95 9.00 4.47
CA PHE A 116 5.42 9.15 5.84
C PHE A 116 4.62 10.22 6.61
N VAL A 117 4.38 11.39 6.02
CA VAL A 117 3.59 12.47 6.63
C VAL A 117 2.15 12.00 6.87
N VAL A 118 1.53 11.32 5.90
CA VAL A 118 0.19 10.76 6.07
C VAL A 118 0.17 9.72 7.21
N TYR A 119 1.15 8.83 7.26
CA TYR A 119 1.18 7.76 8.26
C TYR A 119 1.52 8.27 9.66
N VAL A 120 2.59 9.04 9.81
CA VAL A 120 3.07 9.51 11.12
C VAL A 120 2.29 10.76 11.57
N GLY A 121 2.17 11.74 10.69
CA GLY A 121 1.54 13.02 11.00
C GLY A 121 0.03 12.92 11.07
N VAL A 122 -0.61 12.65 9.92
CA VAL A 122 -2.08 12.69 9.85
C VAL A 122 -2.72 11.52 10.59
N TYR A 123 -2.30 10.29 10.29
CA TYR A 123 -2.91 9.10 10.87
C TYR A 123 -2.52 8.91 12.35
N SER A 124 -1.22 8.74 12.67
CA SER A 124 -0.81 8.34 14.02
C SER A 124 -0.98 9.46 15.05
N LEU A 125 -0.64 10.70 14.72
CA LEU A 125 -0.76 11.82 15.65
C LEU A 125 -2.21 12.29 15.85
N TYR A 126 -3.01 12.34 14.78
CA TYR A 126 -4.32 12.99 14.84
C TYR A 126 -5.48 12.03 14.62
N MET A 127 -5.62 11.45 13.42
CA MET A 127 -6.84 10.74 13.01
C MET A 127 -7.14 9.51 13.84
N LYS A 128 -6.12 8.77 14.24
CA LYS A 128 -6.29 7.54 15.04
C LYS A 128 -6.95 7.80 16.40
N ARG A 129 -6.81 9.00 16.94
CA ARG A 129 -7.32 9.39 18.26
C ARG A 129 -8.62 10.16 18.22
N HIS A 130 -8.90 10.84 17.09
CA HIS A 130 -9.97 11.82 16.99
C HIS A 130 -11.02 11.48 15.93
N SER A 131 -10.79 10.46 15.09
CA SER A 131 -11.67 10.16 13.96
C SER A 131 -11.85 8.68 13.72
N VAL A 132 -13.08 8.28 13.45
CA VAL A 132 -13.44 6.94 12.96
C VAL A 132 -12.84 6.64 11.57
N TYR A 133 -12.46 7.68 10.83
CA TYR A 133 -11.84 7.56 9.51
C TYR A 133 -10.31 7.35 9.56
N GLY A 134 -9.72 7.21 10.76
CA GLY A 134 -8.28 6.98 10.91
C GLY A 134 -7.77 5.80 10.08
N THR A 135 -8.50 4.68 10.06
CA THR A 135 -8.12 3.50 9.26
C THR A 135 -8.11 3.78 7.76
N LEU A 136 -9.07 4.57 7.26
CA LEU A 136 -9.13 4.98 5.86
C LEU A 136 -7.89 5.80 5.47
N ILE A 137 -7.54 6.80 6.28
CA ILE A 137 -6.35 7.62 6.03
C ILE A 137 -5.08 6.80 6.17
N GLY A 138 -5.01 5.89 7.14
CA GLY A 138 -3.87 4.97 7.29
C GLY A 138 -3.67 4.07 6.07
N SER A 139 -4.75 3.67 5.39
CA SER A 139 -4.66 2.84 4.18
C SER A 139 -4.05 3.58 2.99
N LEU A 140 -4.17 4.90 2.91
CA LEU A 140 -3.54 5.71 1.85
C LEU A 140 -2.02 5.62 1.90
N SER A 141 -1.43 5.54 3.11
CA SER A 141 0.03 5.38 3.25
C SER A 141 0.54 4.04 2.69
N GLY A 142 -0.29 3.00 2.75
CA GLY A 142 0.03 1.68 2.20
C GLY A 142 0.05 1.61 0.67
N ALA A 143 -0.54 2.60 -0.02
CA ALA A 143 -0.53 2.67 -1.49
C ALA A 143 0.76 3.30 -2.04
N ALA A 144 1.53 4.03 -1.24
CA ALA A 144 2.76 4.69 -1.67
C ALA A 144 3.88 3.72 -2.13
N PRO A 145 4.15 2.59 -1.45
CA PRO A 145 5.25 1.71 -1.81
C PRO A 145 5.24 1.19 -3.26
N PRO A 146 4.14 0.65 -3.81
CA PRO A 146 4.12 0.21 -5.22
C PRO A 146 4.28 1.37 -6.21
N VAL A 147 3.75 2.56 -5.87
CA VAL A 147 3.91 3.75 -6.71
C VAL A 147 5.35 4.24 -6.72
N ILE A 148 6.05 4.19 -5.58
CA ILE A 148 7.48 4.50 -5.48
C ILE A 148 8.29 3.55 -6.37
N GLY A 149 8.03 2.25 -6.29
CA GLY A 149 8.71 1.25 -7.11
C GLY A 149 8.51 1.51 -8.61
N TYR A 150 7.28 1.80 -9.02
CA TYR A 150 6.97 2.15 -10.41
C TYR A 150 7.67 3.45 -10.86
N CYS A 151 7.60 4.52 -10.05
CA CYS A 151 8.21 5.81 -10.40
C CYS A 151 9.72 5.76 -10.47
N ALA A 152 10.39 4.96 -9.62
CA ALA A 152 11.83 4.80 -9.65
C ALA A 152 12.32 4.38 -11.04
N ILE A 153 11.75 3.31 -11.58
CA ILE A 153 12.15 2.79 -12.90
C ILE A 153 11.58 3.63 -14.06
N ALA A 154 10.35 4.10 -13.96
CA ALA A 154 9.69 4.82 -15.05
C ALA A 154 10.39 6.16 -15.35
N ILE A 155 10.83 6.90 -14.33
CA ILE A 155 11.54 8.16 -14.50
C ILE A 155 13.00 7.91 -14.92
N PHE A 156 13.67 6.95 -14.29
CA PHE A 156 15.04 6.61 -14.62
C PHE A 156 15.20 6.23 -16.10
N ARG A 157 14.29 5.45 -16.65
CA ARG A 157 14.32 4.98 -18.04
C ARG A 157 13.41 5.74 -18.99
N PHE A 158 12.90 6.91 -18.60
CA PHE A 158 11.96 7.66 -19.44
C PHE A 158 12.47 7.91 -20.85
N LYS A 159 13.75 8.36 -20.99
CA LYS A 159 14.38 8.60 -22.28
C LYS A 159 14.56 7.32 -23.10
N ASP A 160 14.89 6.22 -22.43
CA ASP A 160 15.03 4.91 -23.08
C ASP A 160 13.67 4.40 -23.60
N TYR A 161 12.62 4.54 -22.79
CA TYR A 161 11.26 4.19 -23.22
C TYR A 161 10.78 5.03 -24.39
N GLN A 162 11.09 6.33 -24.37
CA GLN A 162 10.74 7.25 -25.45
C GLN A 162 11.58 7.00 -26.72
N ALA A 163 12.89 6.83 -26.60
CA ALA A 163 13.80 6.60 -27.72
C ALA A 163 13.63 5.20 -28.34
N ALA A 164 13.32 4.19 -27.51
CA ALA A 164 13.16 2.81 -27.96
C ALA A 164 11.75 2.46 -28.43
N ASN A 165 10.81 3.45 -28.47
CA ASN A 165 9.37 3.16 -28.70
C ASN A 165 8.90 2.01 -27.84
N ILE A 166 9.43 1.91 -26.59
CA ILE A 166 9.09 0.82 -25.69
C ILE A 166 7.65 1.04 -25.24
N PRO A 167 6.79 0.19 -25.68
CA PRO A 167 5.38 0.41 -25.62
C PRO A 167 4.85 -0.05 -24.26
N VAL A 168 4.14 0.82 -23.60
CA VAL A 168 3.13 0.40 -22.64
C VAL A 168 2.18 -0.58 -23.32
N LEU A 169 1.61 -1.50 -22.58
CA LEU A 169 0.77 -2.58 -23.11
C LEU A 169 -0.16 -2.18 -24.27
N PRO A 170 -0.84 -1.00 -24.23
CA PRO A 170 -1.66 -0.53 -25.35
C PRO A 170 -0.89 -0.21 -26.63
N VAL A 171 0.37 0.17 -26.54
CA VAL A 171 1.19 0.53 -27.72
C VAL A 171 1.78 -0.70 -28.41
N VAL A 172 2.13 -1.78 -27.63
CA VAL A 172 2.72 -3.02 -28.21
C VAL A 172 1.69 -4.00 -28.67
N LYS A 173 0.65 -4.22 -27.84
CA LYS A 173 -0.32 -5.30 -28.06
C LYS A 173 -1.70 -4.78 -28.50
N GLY A 174 -1.81 -3.46 -28.70
CA GLY A 174 -3.06 -2.84 -29.09
C GLY A 174 -4.01 -2.57 -27.92
N ILE A 175 -4.92 -1.63 -28.14
CA ILE A 175 -5.91 -1.18 -27.15
C ILE A 175 -6.83 -2.31 -26.71
N SER A 176 -7.21 -3.20 -27.62
CA SER A 176 -8.07 -4.35 -27.32
C SER A 176 -7.46 -5.29 -26.28
N VAL A 177 -6.18 -5.59 -26.39
CA VAL A 177 -5.47 -6.43 -25.43
C VAL A 177 -5.37 -5.73 -24.07
N ALA A 178 -5.13 -4.42 -24.06
CA ALA A 178 -5.12 -3.66 -22.82
C ALA A 178 -6.49 -3.68 -22.11
N LYS A 179 -7.59 -3.57 -22.86
CA LYS A 179 -8.95 -3.71 -22.32
C LYS A 179 -9.19 -5.07 -21.71
N ASN A 180 -8.73 -6.15 -22.34
CA ASN A 180 -8.82 -7.50 -21.79
C ASN A 180 -8.08 -7.62 -20.46
N HIS A 181 -6.85 -7.13 -20.37
CA HIS A 181 -6.09 -7.13 -19.13
C HIS A 181 -6.79 -6.34 -18.01
N ILE A 182 -7.30 -5.14 -18.34
CA ILE A 182 -8.05 -4.32 -17.37
C ILE A 182 -9.27 -5.09 -16.87
N THR A 183 -10.03 -5.73 -17.75
CA THR A 183 -11.21 -6.53 -17.40
C THR A 183 -10.84 -7.70 -16.48
N VAL A 184 -9.77 -8.45 -16.80
CA VAL A 184 -9.28 -9.54 -15.97
C VAL A 184 -8.84 -9.05 -14.60
N TYR A 185 -8.14 -7.91 -14.50
CA TYR A 185 -7.74 -7.34 -13.22
C TYR A 185 -8.94 -6.89 -12.37
N ILE A 186 -9.98 -6.34 -12.99
CA ILE A 186 -11.22 -5.98 -12.28
C ILE A 186 -11.92 -7.24 -11.74
N ILE A 187 -11.96 -8.33 -12.51
CA ILE A 187 -12.52 -9.60 -12.06
C ILE A 187 -11.70 -10.15 -10.89
N ALA A 188 -10.37 -10.18 -11.00
CA ALA A 188 -9.49 -10.65 -9.94
C ALA A 188 -9.65 -9.82 -8.65
N PHE A 189 -9.75 -8.49 -8.80
CA PHE A 189 -10.02 -7.58 -7.67
C PHE A 189 -11.40 -7.86 -7.04
N ALA A 190 -12.43 -8.06 -7.86
CA ALA A 190 -13.77 -8.40 -7.38
C ALA A 190 -13.76 -9.71 -6.57
N VAL A 191 -13.12 -10.75 -7.08
CA VAL A 191 -12.96 -12.02 -6.36
C VAL A 191 -12.24 -11.79 -5.03
N ALA A 192 -11.10 -11.10 -5.04
CA ALA A 192 -10.32 -10.85 -3.82
C ALA A 192 -11.13 -10.07 -2.76
N THR A 193 -11.89 -9.05 -3.18
CA THR A 193 -12.71 -8.26 -2.24
C THR A 193 -13.88 -9.05 -1.67
N LEU A 194 -14.54 -9.90 -2.47
CA LEU A 194 -15.61 -10.76 -2.00
C LEU A 194 -15.11 -11.86 -1.05
N MET A 195 -13.90 -12.37 -1.29
CA MET A 195 -13.27 -13.36 -0.40
C MET A 195 -13.03 -12.84 1.02
N LEU A 196 -12.90 -11.53 1.23
CA LEU A 196 -12.78 -10.96 2.59
C LEU A 196 -14.02 -11.21 3.44
N SER A 197 -15.21 -11.14 2.85
CA SER A 197 -16.45 -11.50 3.56
C SER A 197 -16.60 -13.00 3.75
N LEU A 198 -16.25 -13.79 2.74
CA LEU A 198 -16.27 -15.26 2.84
C LEU A 198 -15.28 -15.77 3.89
N GLY A 199 -14.13 -15.11 4.04
CA GLY A 199 -13.12 -15.40 5.07
C GLY A 199 -13.48 -14.88 6.48
N GLY A 200 -14.64 -14.26 6.66
CA GLY A 200 -15.07 -13.75 7.97
C GLY A 200 -14.35 -12.47 8.43
N TYR A 201 -13.64 -11.76 7.55
CA TYR A 201 -12.96 -10.51 7.87
C TYR A 201 -13.85 -9.27 7.72
N ALA A 202 -14.95 -9.38 6.97
CA ALA A 202 -15.90 -8.30 6.74
C ALA A 202 -17.33 -8.83 6.71
N GLY A 203 -18.27 -8.03 7.22
CA GLY A 203 -19.65 -8.41 7.37
C GLY A 203 -20.50 -8.25 6.11
N TYR A 204 -21.81 -8.41 6.27
CA TYR A 204 -22.77 -8.37 5.17
C TYR A 204 -22.88 -7.00 4.48
N LYS A 205 -22.76 -5.90 5.23
CA LYS A 205 -22.80 -4.53 4.65
C LYS A 205 -21.65 -4.30 3.69
N TYR A 206 -20.44 -4.73 4.09
CA TYR A 206 -19.27 -4.71 3.20
C TYR A 206 -19.52 -5.55 1.95
N LEU A 207 -20.05 -6.78 2.10
CA LEU A 207 -20.30 -7.70 0.99
C LEU A 207 -21.22 -7.07 -0.07
N VAL A 208 -22.31 -6.44 0.35
CA VAL A 208 -23.27 -5.78 -0.56
C VAL A 208 -22.59 -4.64 -1.34
N VAL A 209 -21.82 -3.80 -0.64
CA VAL A 209 -21.11 -2.70 -1.31
C VAL A 209 -20.01 -3.23 -2.24
N ALA A 210 -19.25 -4.26 -1.82
CA ALA A 210 -18.21 -4.88 -2.63
C ALA A 210 -18.81 -5.50 -3.91
N ALA A 211 -19.93 -6.20 -3.80
CA ALA A 211 -20.63 -6.76 -4.96
C ALA A 211 -21.14 -5.64 -5.90
N ALA A 212 -21.81 -4.62 -5.37
CA ALA A 212 -22.34 -3.51 -6.16
C ALA A 212 -21.24 -2.75 -6.91
N VAL A 213 -20.15 -2.40 -6.21
CA VAL A 213 -18.99 -1.71 -6.79
C VAL A 213 -18.32 -2.58 -7.87
N SER A 214 -18.13 -3.86 -7.60
CA SER A 214 -17.50 -4.80 -8.53
C SER A 214 -18.32 -4.99 -9.81
N VAL A 215 -19.63 -5.17 -9.68
CA VAL A 215 -20.54 -5.30 -10.84
C VAL A 215 -20.57 -4.02 -11.66
N TRP A 216 -20.63 -2.85 -11.00
CA TRP A 216 -20.63 -1.57 -11.70
C TRP A 216 -19.31 -1.34 -12.44
N TRP A 217 -18.19 -1.61 -11.80
CA TRP A 217 -16.87 -1.43 -12.41
C TRP A 217 -16.65 -2.39 -13.59
N LEU A 218 -17.05 -3.64 -13.43
CA LEU A 218 -17.04 -4.62 -14.52
C LEU A 218 -17.94 -4.19 -15.68
N GLY A 219 -19.13 -3.68 -15.40
CA GLY A 219 -20.04 -3.14 -16.42
C GLY A 219 -19.40 -1.97 -17.19
N MET A 220 -18.70 -1.07 -16.50
CA MET A 220 -17.93 0.01 -17.15
C MET A 220 -16.79 -0.54 -18.01
N ALA A 221 -16.07 -1.56 -17.56
CA ALA A 221 -15.00 -2.19 -18.32
C ALA A 221 -15.54 -2.82 -19.62
N LEU A 222 -16.63 -3.60 -19.52
CA LEU A 222 -17.27 -4.26 -20.68
C LEU A 222 -17.84 -3.25 -21.69
N ARG A 223 -18.41 -2.14 -21.24
CA ARG A 223 -18.83 -1.05 -22.12
C ARG A 223 -17.68 -0.48 -22.95
N GLY A 224 -16.46 -0.54 -22.43
CA GLY A 224 -15.26 -0.09 -23.12
C GLY A 224 -14.99 -0.76 -24.47
N TYR A 225 -15.50 -1.97 -24.69
CA TYR A 225 -15.36 -2.65 -25.98
C TYR A 225 -16.23 -2.06 -27.10
N LYS A 226 -17.20 -1.23 -26.75
CA LYS A 226 -18.16 -0.63 -27.71
C LYS A 226 -18.05 0.89 -27.82
N VAL A 227 -17.10 1.53 -27.10
CA VAL A 227 -16.95 2.99 -27.17
C VAL A 227 -16.00 3.41 -28.29
N ALA A 228 -16.28 4.57 -28.88
CA ALA A 228 -15.44 5.17 -29.93
C ALA A 228 -14.22 5.92 -29.34
N ASP A 229 -14.33 6.47 -28.12
CA ASP A 229 -13.27 7.23 -27.46
C ASP A 229 -12.71 6.47 -26.25
N ASP A 230 -11.61 5.78 -26.50
CA ASP A 230 -10.90 5.00 -25.49
C ASP A 230 -10.26 5.85 -24.37
N LYS A 231 -9.88 7.10 -24.67
CA LYS A 231 -9.26 7.98 -23.67
C LYS A 231 -10.28 8.43 -22.62
N VAL A 232 -11.47 8.83 -23.06
CA VAL A 232 -12.56 9.23 -22.16
C VAL A 232 -13.02 8.04 -21.34
N TRP A 233 -13.16 6.87 -21.95
CA TRP A 233 -13.51 5.64 -21.27
C TRP A 233 -12.47 5.26 -20.18
N ALA A 234 -11.19 5.23 -20.55
CA ALA A 234 -10.11 4.88 -19.62
C ALA A 234 -10.05 5.85 -18.43
N ARG A 235 -10.25 7.16 -18.67
CA ARG A 235 -10.30 8.16 -17.61
C ARG A 235 -11.45 7.92 -16.64
N LYS A 236 -12.66 7.62 -17.16
CA LYS A 236 -13.83 7.30 -16.32
C LYS A 236 -13.57 6.05 -15.47
N LEU A 237 -12.99 5.01 -16.07
CA LEU A 237 -12.66 3.77 -15.39
C LEU A 237 -11.62 3.99 -14.28
N PHE A 238 -10.61 4.81 -14.54
CA PHE A 238 -9.60 5.19 -13.55
C PHE A 238 -10.20 5.99 -12.38
N VAL A 239 -11.02 7.00 -12.66
CA VAL A 239 -11.70 7.77 -11.59
C VAL A 239 -12.57 6.85 -10.75
N PHE A 240 -13.29 5.92 -11.39
CA PHE A 240 -14.11 4.96 -10.66
C PHE A 240 -13.28 4.01 -9.78
N SER A 241 -12.05 3.65 -10.19
CA SER A 241 -11.17 2.82 -9.35
C SER A 241 -10.87 3.48 -8.01
N ILE A 242 -10.67 4.80 -7.99
CA ILE A 242 -10.43 5.55 -6.76
C ILE A 242 -11.69 5.51 -5.87
N VAL A 243 -12.86 5.73 -6.47
CA VAL A 243 -14.14 5.64 -5.75
C VAL A 243 -14.34 4.23 -5.17
N ALA A 244 -14.08 3.19 -5.97
CA ALA A 244 -14.22 1.80 -5.57
C ALA A 244 -13.33 1.47 -4.36
N ILE A 245 -12.03 1.79 -4.44
CA ILE A 245 -11.08 1.53 -3.36
C ILE A 245 -11.48 2.31 -2.10
N THR A 246 -11.88 3.58 -2.25
CA THR A 246 -12.31 4.41 -1.12
C THR A 246 -13.57 3.83 -0.45
N ALA A 247 -14.59 3.48 -1.24
CA ALA A 247 -15.83 2.91 -0.73
C ALA A 247 -15.58 1.60 0.02
N LEU A 248 -14.76 0.71 -0.54
CA LEU A 248 -14.43 -0.56 0.11
C LEU A 248 -13.60 -0.37 1.39
N SER A 249 -12.68 0.58 1.41
CA SER A 249 -11.89 0.90 2.60
C SER A 249 -12.77 1.45 3.73
N VAL A 250 -13.72 2.33 3.40
CA VAL A 250 -14.70 2.85 4.35
C VAL A 250 -15.57 1.72 4.89
N MET A 251 -16.11 0.90 4.01
CA MET A 251 -16.99 -0.20 4.41
C MET A 251 -16.26 -1.25 5.26
N MET A 252 -15.00 -1.53 4.95
CA MET A 252 -14.17 -2.42 5.75
C MET A 252 -13.94 -1.87 7.16
N SER A 253 -13.88 -0.53 7.31
CA SER A 253 -13.75 0.11 8.63
C SER A 253 -15.05 0.10 9.44
N VAL A 254 -16.20 0.13 8.74
CA VAL A 254 -17.54 0.18 9.38
C VAL A 254 -18.07 -1.20 9.72
N ASP A 255 -17.73 -2.20 8.91
CA ASP A 255 -18.30 -3.56 8.97
C ASP A 255 -17.20 -4.63 9.15
N PHE A 256 -16.14 -4.28 9.88
CA PHE A 256 -15.05 -5.18 10.22
C PHE A 256 -15.51 -6.27 11.18
N MET A 257 -15.20 -7.52 10.87
CA MET A 257 -15.40 -8.67 11.74
C MET A 257 -14.05 -9.27 12.13
N VAL A 258 -13.96 -9.73 13.38
CA VAL A 258 -12.81 -10.55 13.83
C VAL A 258 -13.18 -12.00 13.52
N PRO A 259 -12.42 -12.71 12.70
CA PRO A 259 -12.69 -14.12 12.44
C PRO A 259 -12.62 -14.90 13.77
N ASP A 260 -13.69 -15.59 14.11
CA ASP A 260 -13.68 -16.52 15.24
C ASP A 260 -12.70 -17.66 14.94
N SER A 261 -11.69 -17.81 15.78
CA SER A 261 -10.66 -18.85 15.64
C SER A 261 -11.23 -20.27 15.64
N HIS A 262 -12.46 -20.47 16.07
CA HIS A 262 -13.16 -21.76 16.08
C HIS A 262 -13.66 -22.18 14.69
N ASN A 263 -13.96 -21.26 13.78
CA ASN A 263 -14.49 -21.64 12.45
C ASN A 263 -13.43 -21.99 11.43
N LEU A 264 -12.16 -21.61 11.64
CA LEU A 264 -11.06 -21.96 10.73
C LEU A 264 -10.65 -23.44 10.84
N LEU A 265 -10.89 -24.09 11.98
CA LEU A 265 -10.56 -25.50 12.20
C LEU A 265 -11.62 -26.48 11.67
N THR A 266 -12.83 -26.01 11.36
CA THR A 266 -13.90 -26.83 10.79
C THR A 266 -13.94 -26.84 9.26
N MET A 267 -13.24 -25.92 8.59
CA MET A 267 -13.11 -25.89 7.12
C MET A 267 -11.94 -26.73 6.58
N VAL A 268 -11.11 -27.30 7.45
CA VAL A 268 -9.92 -28.13 7.09
C VAL A 268 -10.13 -29.61 7.46
N ARG A 269 -11.35 -30.00 7.83
CA ARG A 269 -11.71 -31.42 8.03
C ARG A 269 -12.61 -31.95 6.94
#